data_9d1f403bc6d42513d530efe1c68f9e15
#
_entry.id   9d1f403bc6d42513d530efe1c68f9e15
#
_cell.length_a   1.000
_cell.length_b   1.000
_cell.length_c   1.000
_cell.angle_alpha   90.00
_cell.angle_beta   90.00
_cell.angle_gamma   90.00
#
_symmetry.space_group_name_H-M   'P 1'
#
loop_
_entity.id
_entity.type
_entity.pdbx_description
1 polymer ?
#
loop_
_entity_poly.entity_id
_entity_poly.type
_entity_poly.pdbx_seq_one_letter_code
_entity_poly.pdbx_strand_id
1 'polypeptide(L)'
;MRRVVVAGVVALALVVSAAACAAGPEDGPAATALSLTGDIHTHDPALVVGDEGEPWYVFSTGDGRVGLGSPQIRRSVDDGLTWELVGTVWDAKTRPDWAYEAVPGVSNFWAPEVIEHDGTFYLYYSASTFGKNASAIGVTTNTTLDPDDPDYAWVDQGEVLRSVPGETDYNAIDPGVITDADGTPWMAFGSFWGGIQLVELEWPSGKPADGAEPTTIASRISPPNAIEAPYLVLRDDWYYLFVSRDFCCKGTDSTYNMAVGRSRDVTGPYVDRSGTDMTMDGGEQLLTSMGDMVGPGGQSVSQGHLAFHYYDAAAGGDFRLEIRELAWDDEGWPVATTREEQDAAREAEEG
;
A
#
# COMPACT_ATOMS: atom_id res chain seq x y z
N MET A 1 -60.31 -30.71 -69.70
CA MET A 1 -59.89 -30.86 -68.31
C MET A 1 -58.39 -31.02 -68.30
N ARG A 2 -57.64 -29.93 -68.02
CA ARG A 2 -56.20 -29.95 -67.97
C ARG A 2 -55.79 -29.94 -66.51
N ARG A 3 -55.01 -30.95 -66.07
CA ARG A 3 -54.41 -31.02 -64.72
C ARG A 3 -53.11 -30.24 -64.74
N VAL A 4 -53.00 -29.25 -63.88
CA VAL A 4 -51.79 -28.52 -63.62
C VAL A 4 -51.05 -29.24 -62.49
N VAL A 5 -49.79 -29.65 -62.73
CA VAL A 5 -48.88 -30.20 -61.75
C VAL A 5 -48.01 -29.03 -61.25
N VAL A 6 -48.08 -28.72 -59.96
CA VAL A 6 -47.23 -27.74 -59.30
C VAL A 6 -46.05 -28.50 -58.71
N ALA A 7 -44.84 -28.21 -59.20
CA ALA A 7 -43.60 -28.71 -58.63
C ALA A 7 -43.13 -27.77 -57.50
N GLY A 8 -43.09 -28.28 -56.28
CA GLY A 8 -42.55 -27.54 -55.12
C GLY A 8 -41.05 -27.68 -55.12
N VAL A 9 -40.33 -26.56 -55.10
CA VAL A 9 -38.88 -26.47 -54.88
C VAL A 9 -38.67 -26.30 -53.40
N VAL A 10 -38.07 -27.31 -52.76
CA VAL A 10 -37.61 -27.22 -51.36
C VAL A 10 -36.21 -26.59 -51.39
N ALA A 11 -36.09 -25.34 -50.90
CA ALA A 11 -34.82 -24.69 -50.67
C ALA A 11 -34.28 -25.11 -49.33
N LEU A 12 -33.17 -25.84 -49.31
CA LEU A 12 -32.43 -26.24 -48.12
C LEU A 12 -31.52 -25.07 -47.72
N ALA A 13 -31.89 -24.33 -46.65
CA ALA A 13 -31.05 -23.28 -46.09
C ALA A 13 -29.97 -23.94 -45.19
N LEU A 14 -28.72 -23.91 -45.64
CA LEU A 14 -27.56 -24.21 -44.77
C LEU A 14 -27.37 -23.03 -43.80
N VAL A 15 -27.65 -23.29 -42.51
CA VAL A 15 -27.26 -22.40 -41.43
C VAL A 15 -25.78 -22.71 -41.11
N VAL A 16 -24.88 -21.87 -41.60
CA VAL A 16 -23.49 -21.87 -41.16
C VAL A 16 -23.46 -21.14 -39.82
N SER A 17 -23.40 -21.89 -38.72
CA SER A 17 -23.09 -21.35 -37.40
C SER A 17 -21.61 -20.96 -37.37
N ALA A 18 -21.32 -19.68 -37.51
CA ALA A 18 -20.02 -19.14 -37.16
C ALA A 18 -19.90 -19.19 -35.63
N ALA A 19 -19.15 -20.15 -35.11
CA ALA A 19 -18.67 -20.10 -33.74
C ALA A 19 -17.68 -18.92 -33.68
N ALA A 20 -18.13 -17.78 -33.17
CA ALA A 20 -17.25 -16.73 -32.72
C ALA A 20 -16.56 -17.29 -31.48
N CYS A 21 -15.30 -17.69 -31.62
CA CYS A 21 -14.40 -17.78 -30.47
C CYS A 21 -14.34 -16.36 -29.89
N ALA A 22 -15.03 -16.12 -28.79
CA ALA A 22 -14.76 -14.97 -27.96
C ALA A 22 -13.31 -15.19 -27.46
N ALA A 23 -12.37 -14.37 -27.94
CA ALA A 23 -11.10 -14.22 -27.28
C ALA A 23 -11.44 -13.76 -25.86
N GLY A 24 -11.05 -14.54 -24.85
CA GLY A 24 -11.07 -14.08 -23.48
C GLY A 24 -10.25 -12.78 -23.35
N PRO A 25 -10.42 -12.01 -22.31
CA PRO A 25 -9.59 -10.83 -22.08
C PRO A 25 -8.13 -11.27 -22.21
N GLU A 26 -7.36 -10.59 -23.07
CA GLU A 26 -5.92 -10.80 -23.14
C GLU A 26 -5.39 -10.44 -21.75
N ASP A 27 -4.79 -11.41 -21.05
CA ASP A 27 -4.15 -11.19 -19.77
C ASP A 27 -3.09 -10.09 -19.93
N GLY A 28 -3.25 -8.98 -19.20
CA GLY A 28 -2.24 -7.93 -19.10
C GLY A 28 -0.89 -8.50 -18.63
N PRO A 29 0.19 -7.71 -18.66
CA PRO A 29 1.48 -8.17 -18.20
C PRO A 29 1.40 -8.54 -16.71
N ALA A 30 1.76 -9.79 -16.38
CA ALA A 30 1.82 -10.23 -15.00
C ALA A 30 3.01 -9.57 -14.28
N ALA A 31 2.83 -9.17 -13.03
CA ALA A 31 3.89 -8.69 -12.17
C ALA A 31 4.94 -9.79 -11.91
N THR A 32 6.20 -9.40 -11.73
CA THR A 32 7.29 -10.31 -11.38
C THR A 32 7.62 -10.17 -9.89
N ALA A 33 7.58 -11.25 -9.13
CA ALA A 33 8.03 -11.27 -7.74
C ALA A 33 9.55 -11.41 -7.69
N LEU A 34 10.21 -10.67 -6.78
CA LEU A 34 11.62 -10.84 -6.48
C LEU A 34 11.82 -12.04 -5.54
N SER A 35 12.91 -12.80 -5.75
CA SER A 35 13.28 -13.88 -4.83
C SER A 35 14.07 -13.32 -3.65
N LEU A 36 13.38 -12.87 -2.60
CA LEU A 36 13.98 -12.19 -1.45
C LEU A 36 14.68 -13.18 -0.51
N THR A 37 15.84 -12.77 0.01
CA THR A 37 16.64 -13.51 1.00
C THR A 37 17.16 -12.59 2.11
N GLY A 38 17.78 -13.17 3.14
CA GLY A 38 18.33 -12.41 4.28
C GLY A 38 17.28 -12.08 5.34
N ASP A 39 17.37 -10.90 5.94
CA ASP A 39 16.41 -10.42 6.95
C ASP A 39 15.19 -9.80 6.27
N ILE A 40 14.18 -10.62 6.02
CA ILE A 40 12.90 -10.23 5.42
C ILE A 40 11.76 -10.21 6.43
N HIS A 41 12.05 -10.27 7.74
CA HIS A 41 11.05 -10.17 8.80
C HIS A 41 10.58 -8.73 8.94
N THR A 42 9.60 -8.33 8.14
CA THR A 42 9.17 -6.94 7.93
C THR A 42 7.66 -6.83 7.97
N HIS A 43 7.14 -5.84 8.71
CA HIS A 43 5.74 -5.45 8.73
C HIS A 43 5.64 -3.97 8.32
N ASP A 44 4.67 -3.60 7.47
CA ASP A 44 4.45 -2.24 6.95
C ASP A 44 5.73 -1.66 6.32
N PRO A 45 6.23 -2.23 5.22
CA PRO A 45 7.45 -1.74 4.58
C PRO A 45 7.23 -0.40 3.88
N ALA A 46 8.07 0.59 4.17
CA ALA A 46 8.31 1.77 3.33
C ALA A 46 9.57 1.51 2.51
N LEU A 47 9.40 1.24 1.21
CA LEU A 47 10.49 0.93 0.30
C LEU A 47 11.05 2.22 -0.31
N VAL A 48 12.37 2.36 -0.28
CA VAL A 48 13.11 3.37 -1.04
C VAL A 48 14.07 2.65 -1.99
N VAL A 49 13.74 2.66 -3.27
CA VAL A 49 14.58 2.12 -4.33
C VAL A 49 15.69 3.11 -4.63
N GLY A 50 16.95 2.68 -4.56
CA GLY A 50 18.11 3.48 -4.94
C GLY A 50 18.24 3.62 -6.46
N ASP A 51 18.98 4.63 -6.92
CA ASP A 51 19.39 4.74 -8.31
C ASP A 51 20.33 3.59 -8.72
N GLU A 52 20.65 3.45 -10.00
CA GLU A 52 21.52 2.38 -10.51
C GLU A 52 22.85 2.31 -9.75
N GLY A 53 23.05 1.21 -9.02
CA GLY A 53 24.24 0.95 -8.21
C GLY A 53 24.20 1.53 -6.78
N GLU A 54 23.12 2.20 -6.40
CA GLU A 54 22.91 2.68 -5.05
C GLU A 54 22.08 1.67 -4.23
N PRO A 55 22.26 1.61 -2.90
CA PRO A 55 21.51 0.69 -2.05
C PRO A 55 20.01 0.99 -2.03
N TRP A 56 19.21 -0.07 -1.92
CA TRP A 56 17.79 0.04 -1.57
C TRP A 56 17.61 -0.03 -0.06
N TYR A 57 16.58 0.64 0.43
CA TYR A 57 16.24 0.64 1.85
C TYR A 57 14.77 0.24 2.07
N VAL A 58 14.51 -0.46 3.16
CA VAL A 58 13.17 -0.69 3.69
C VAL A 58 13.13 -0.23 5.13
N PHE A 59 12.27 0.73 5.40
CA PHE A 59 11.88 1.12 6.75
C PHE A 59 10.61 0.35 7.12
N SER A 60 10.50 -0.09 8.36
CA SER A 60 9.37 -0.93 8.75
C SER A 60 8.95 -0.71 10.20
N THR A 61 7.77 -1.16 10.55
CA THR A 61 7.26 -1.18 11.93
C THR A 61 8.32 -1.69 12.90
N GLY A 62 8.51 -0.98 14.00
CA GLY A 62 9.49 -1.28 15.02
C GLY A 62 9.11 -2.49 15.87
N ASP A 63 10.12 -3.19 16.40
CA ASP A 63 9.95 -4.25 17.39
C ASP A 63 10.33 -3.72 18.77
N GLY A 64 9.43 -3.79 19.75
CA GLY A 64 9.71 -3.35 21.14
C GLY A 64 10.89 -4.05 21.80
N ARG A 65 11.35 -5.18 21.25
CA ARG A 65 12.54 -5.92 21.69
C ARG A 65 13.85 -5.40 21.07
N VAL A 66 13.74 -4.60 20.02
CA VAL A 66 14.87 -4.08 19.23
C VAL A 66 14.78 -2.56 19.17
N GLY A 67 15.86 -1.84 19.49
CA GLY A 67 15.96 -0.39 19.31
C GLY A 67 14.84 0.42 19.99
N LEU A 68 14.33 -0.03 21.13
CA LEU A 68 13.22 0.63 21.85
C LEU A 68 11.92 0.76 21.04
N GLY A 69 11.69 -0.16 20.11
CA GLY A 69 10.53 -0.12 19.23
C GLY A 69 10.60 0.96 18.14
N SER A 70 11.78 1.53 17.90
CA SER A 70 12.03 2.43 16.76
C SER A 70 11.77 1.72 15.45
N PRO A 71 11.31 2.40 14.38
CA PRO A 71 11.26 1.82 13.05
C PRO A 71 12.59 1.18 12.67
N GLN A 72 12.53 -0.02 12.08
CA GLN A 72 13.70 -0.78 11.68
C GLN A 72 14.15 -0.37 10.29
N ILE A 73 15.43 -0.48 10.01
CA ILE A 73 16.05 -0.14 8.73
C ILE A 73 16.73 -1.37 8.17
N ARG A 74 16.31 -1.77 6.96
CA ARG A 74 16.97 -2.82 6.17
C ARG A 74 17.58 -2.21 4.94
N ARG A 75 18.71 -2.76 4.50
CA ARG A 75 19.45 -2.34 3.31
C ARG A 75 19.65 -3.55 2.40
N SER A 76 19.53 -3.32 1.10
CA SER A 76 19.96 -4.23 0.04
C SER A 76 20.97 -3.52 -0.86
N VAL A 77 22.01 -4.24 -1.31
CA VAL A 77 23.03 -3.76 -2.24
C VAL A 77 23.06 -4.57 -3.54
N ASP A 78 22.03 -5.35 -3.78
CA ASP A 78 21.87 -6.24 -4.94
C ASP A 78 20.44 -6.14 -5.53
N ASP A 79 20.00 -4.90 -5.76
CA ASP A 79 18.72 -4.58 -6.40
C ASP A 79 17.50 -5.22 -5.68
N GLY A 80 17.50 -5.18 -4.35
CA GLY A 80 16.39 -5.65 -3.53
C GLY A 80 16.31 -7.16 -3.31
N LEU A 81 17.32 -7.94 -3.68
CA LEU A 81 17.29 -9.41 -3.56
C LEU A 81 17.70 -9.91 -2.17
N THR A 82 18.75 -9.32 -1.57
CA THR A 82 19.23 -9.72 -0.25
C THR A 82 19.14 -8.56 0.74
N TRP A 83 18.51 -8.80 1.87
CA TRP A 83 18.24 -7.77 2.87
C TRP A 83 19.02 -8.00 4.17
N GLU A 84 19.58 -6.93 4.72
CA GLU A 84 20.28 -6.91 5.98
C GLU A 84 19.65 -5.88 6.92
N LEU A 85 19.35 -6.26 8.17
CA LEU A 85 18.96 -5.32 9.21
C LEU A 85 20.19 -4.50 9.61
N VAL A 86 20.24 -3.22 9.24
CA VAL A 86 21.37 -2.33 9.48
C VAL A 86 21.19 -1.43 10.71
N GLY A 87 19.99 -1.32 11.25
CA GLY A 87 19.73 -0.55 12.45
C GLY A 87 18.29 -0.15 12.67
N THR A 88 18.12 0.91 13.45
CA THR A 88 16.84 1.55 13.75
C THR A 88 16.98 3.06 13.60
N VAL A 89 15.87 3.76 13.37
CA VAL A 89 15.83 5.20 13.10
C VAL A 89 16.39 6.01 14.28
N TRP A 90 16.10 5.63 15.51
CA TRP A 90 16.63 6.29 16.72
C TRP A 90 17.05 5.31 17.79
N ASP A 91 17.86 5.82 18.72
CA ASP A 91 18.28 5.16 19.95
C ASP A 91 17.67 5.84 21.19
N ALA A 92 18.18 5.49 22.38
CA ALA A 92 17.71 6.05 23.65
C ALA A 92 17.97 7.57 23.82
N LYS A 93 18.82 8.17 22.98
CA LYS A 93 19.18 9.60 23.09
C LYS A 93 18.44 10.46 22.10
N THR A 94 18.05 9.86 20.96
CA THR A 94 17.44 10.56 19.82
C THR A 94 15.97 10.23 19.65
N ARG A 95 15.39 9.37 20.51
CA ARG A 95 13.99 8.97 20.45
C ARG A 95 13.04 10.17 20.65
N PRO A 96 11.85 10.14 20.01
CA PRO A 96 10.86 11.20 20.15
C PRO A 96 10.11 11.11 21.50
N ASP A 97 10.68 11.67 22.57
CA ASP A 97 10.10 11.60 23.93
C ASP A 97 8.67 12.14 23.98
N TRP A 98 8.34 13.15 23.18
CA TRP A 98 6.99 13.69 23.05
C TRP A 98 5.93 12.63 22.67
N ALA A 99 6.31 11.65 21.84
CA ALA A 99 5.36 10.61 21.38
C ALA A 99 4.96 9.66 22.52
N TYR A 100 5.89 9.37 23.45
CA TYR A 100 5.58 8.58 24.65
C TYR A 100 4.70 9.35 25.64
N GLU A 101 4.77 10.68 25.65
CA GLU A 101 3.90 11.55 26.46
C GLU A 101 2.52 11.69 25.82
N ALA A 102 2.47 11.85 24.50
CA ALA A 102 1.22 12.01 23.74
C ALA A 102 0.39 10.73 23.68
N VAL A 103 1.05 9.56 23.60
CA VAL A 103 0.41 8.23 23.48
C VAL A 103 0.90 7.31 24.59
N PRO A 104 0.34 7.41 25.81
CA PRO A 104 0.72 6.58 26.93
C PRO A 104 0.54 5.09 26.64
N GLY A 105 1.62 4.32 26.79
CA GLY A 105 1.63 2.87 26.54
C GLY A 105 2.17 2.49 25.16
N VAL A 106 2.57 3.44 24.33
CA VAL A 106 3.30 3.13 23.09
C VAL A 106 4.58 2.35 23.43
N SER A 107 4.79 1.23 22.75
CA SER A 107 5.95 0.36 22.97
C SER A 107 6.81 0.19 21.72
N ASN A 108 6.24 0.48 20.56
CA ASN A 108 6.89 0.49 19.26
C ASN A 108 6.15 1.44 18.33
N PHE A 109 6.82 1.87 17.28
CA PHE A 109 6.30 2.81 16.30
C PHE A 109 6.01 2.07 15.01
N TRP A 110 4.89 2.44 14.38
CA TRP A 110 4.29 1.64 13.31
C TRP A 110 4.32 2.36 11.98
N ALA A 111 4.20 1.56 10.90
CA ALA A 111 3.94 1.97 9.54
C ALA A 111 4.69 3.26 9.16
N PRO A 112 6.02 3.21 9.06
CA PRO A 112 6.78 4.37 8.60
C PRO A 112 6.52 4.63 7.12
N GLU A 113 6.69 5.90 6.72
CA GLU A 113 6.72 6.33 5.33
C GLU A 113 7.91 7.24 5.12
N VAL A 114 8.60 7.13 3.98
CA VAL A 114 9.77 7.93 3.65
C VAL A 114 9.60 8.62 2.30
N ILE A 115 9.71 9.95 2.29
CA ILE A 115 9.75 10.76 1.08
C ILE A 115 10.98 11.67 1.09
N GLU A 116 11.55 11.93 -0.08
CA GLU A 116 12.63 12.89 -0.26
C GLU A 116 12.08 14.21 -0.82
N HIS A 117 12.54 15.32 -0.29
CA HIS A 117 12.28 16.65 -0.81
C HIS A 117 13.50 17.56 -0.60
N ASP A 118 14.00 18.16 -1.69
CA ASP A 118 15.14 19.09 -1.70
C ASP A 118 16.38 18.56 -0.93
N GLY A 119 16.75 17.28 -1.14
CA GLY A 119 17.91 16.65 -0.50
C GLY A 119 17.70 16.30 0.98
N THR A 120 16.47 16.35 1.46
CA THR A 120 16.08 15.95 2.81
C THR A 120 15.10 14.79 2.76
N PHE A 121 15.41 13.71 3.46
CA PHE A 121 14.50 12.60 3.69
C PHE A 121 13.62 12.89 4.91
N TYR A 122 12.32 12.79 4.73
CA TYR A 122 11.30 12.90 5.76
C TYR A 122 10.77 11.50 6.05
N LEU A 123 10.95 11.02 7.26
CA LEU A 123 10.37 9.76 7.73
C LEU A 123 9.23 10.07 8.68
N TYR A 124 8.01 9.75 8.25
CA TYR A 124 6.81 9.79 9.08
C TYR A 124 6.66 8.47 9.81
N TYR A 125 6.06 8.50 10.99
CA TYR A 125 5.85 7.30 11.82
C TYR A 125 4.62 7.45 12.69
N SER A 126 4.01 6.33 13.04
CA SER A 126 2.81 6.27 13.87
C SER A 126 3.15 5.88 15.31
N ALA A 127 2.70 6.67 16.28
CA ALA A 127 2.66 6.32 17.69
C ALA A 127 1.23 5.95 18.06
N SER A 128 1.00 4.69 18.49
CA SER A 128 -0.34 4.21 18.84
C SER A 128 -0.29 3.04 19.84
N THR A 129 -1.48 2.61 20.26
CA THR A 129 -1.69 1.35 20.99
C THR A 129 -2.83 0.58 20.33
N PHE A 130 -2.70 -0.75 20.25
CA PHE A 130 -3.61 -1.60 19.49
C PHE A 130 -5.07 -1.43 19.91
N GLY A 131 -5.95 -1.21 18.92
CA GLY A 131 -7.40 -1.06 19.11
C GLY A 131 -7.83 0.27 19.71
N LYS A 132 -6.97 1.29 19.63
CA LYS A 132 -7.26 2.68 20.09
C LYS A 132 -7.10 3.65 18.91
N ASN A 133 -7.79 4.80 19.04
CA ASN A 133 -7.52 5.98 18.22
C ASN A 133 -6.96 7.15 19.04
N ALA A 134 -6.36 6.88 20.18
CA ALA A 134 -5.46 7.80 20.87
C ALA A 134 -4.08 7.64 20.24
N SER A 135 -3.85 8.30 19.10
CA SER A 135 -2.69 8.07 18.23
C SER A 135 -2.10 9.40 17.73
N ALA A 136 -0.86 9.37 17.31
CA ALA A 136 -0.21 10.53 16.71
C ALA A 136 0.75 10.09 15.60
N ILE A 137 0.84 10.89 14.53
CA ILE A 137 1.88 10.79 13.53
C ILE A 137 2.95 11.83 13.85
N GLY A 138 4.21 11.40 13.84
CA GLY A 138 5.39 12.25 13.95
C GLY A 138 6.21 12.22 12.69
N VAL A 139 7.16 13.15 12.56
CA VAL A 139 8.13 13.19 11.47
C VAL A 139 9.53 13.41 11.99
N THR A 140 10.49 12.71 11.40
CA THR A 140 11.93 12.90 11.62
C THR A 140 12.62 13.06 10.26
N THR A 141 13.75 13.78 10.22
CA THR A 141 14.44 14.10 8.98
C THR A 141 15.90 13.66 9.00
N ASN A 142 16.44 13.35 7.81
CA ASN A 142 17.85 13.05 7.60
C ASN A 142 18.28 13.56 6.22
N THR A 143 19.56 13.77 5.98
CA THR A 143 20.12 14.18 4.68
C THR A 143 20.70 13.02 3.88
N THR A 144 20.76 11.84 4.49
CA THR A 144 21.25 10.60 3.85
C THR A 144 20.55 9.38 4.44
N LEU A 145 20.41 8.31 3.66
CA LEU A 145 19.91 7.02 4.14
C LEU A 145 21.01 6.03 4.48
N ASP A 146 22.27 6.36 4.13
CA ASP A 146 23.43 5.50 4.40
C ASP A 146 23.86 5.63 5.88
N PRO A 147 23.73 4.57 6.70
CA PRO A 147 24.14 4.61 8.11
C PRO A 147 25.67 4.77 8.31
N ASP A 148 26.45 4.52 7.26
CA ASP A 148 27.91 4.65 7.29
C ASP A 148 28.38 6.06 6.91
N ASP A 149 27.47 6.95 6.47
CA ASP A 149 27.76 8.35 6.16
C ASP A 149 27.98 9.15 7.45
N PRO A 150 29.03 10.00 7.54
CA PRO A 150 29.30 10.82 8.74
C PRO A 150 28.20 11.84 9.05
N ASP A 151 27.39 12.22 8.09
CA ASP A 151 26.25 13.14 8.25
C ASP A 151 24.92 12.42 8.58
N TYR A 152 24.97 11.08 8.70
CA TYR A 152 23.77 10.29 9.04
C TYR A 152 23.27 10.62 10.44
N ALA A 153 22.13 11.29 10.51
CA ALA A 153 21.47 11.62 11.76
C ALA A 153 19.96 11.88 11.54
N TRP A 154 19.12 11.03 12.09
CA TRP A 154 17.69 11.31 12.15
C TRP A 154 17.40 12.33 13.24
N VAL A 155 16.75 13.43 12.85
CA VAL A 155 16.43 14.57 13.72
C VAL A 155 14.93 14.66 13.88
N ASP A 156 14.42 14.41 15.09
CA ASP A 156 13.00 14.52 15.40
C ASP A 156 12.48 15.96 15.16
N GLN A 157 11.43 16.08 14.35
CA GLN A 157 10.74 17.33 14.04
C GLN A 157 9.41 17.44 14.82
N GLY A 158 9.09 16.43 15.65
CA GLY A 158 7.92 16.41 16.51
C GLY A 158 6.64 15.96 15.81
N GLU A 159 5.52 16.28 16.45
CA GLU A 159 4.19 15.89 16.00
C GLU A 159 3.78 16.56 14.71
N VAL A 160 3.14 15.78 13.84
CA VAL A 160 2.47 16.22 12.60
C VAL A 160 0.98 16.42 12.86
N LEU A 161 0.31 15.38 13.33
CA LEU A 161 -1.11 15.43 13.73
C LEU A 161 -1.44 14.28 14.69
N ARG A 162 -2.59 14.40 15.36
CA ARG A 162 -3.06 13.35 16.28
C ARG A 162 -4.55 13.10 16.14
N SER A 163 -4.97 11.96 16.63
CA SER A 163 -6.37 11.64 16.89
C SER A 163 -6.64 11.56 18.38
N VAL A 164 -7.82 12.05 18.78
CA VAL A 164 -8.25 12.10 20.19
C VAL A 164 -9.59 11.40 20.33
N PRO A 165 -9.70 10.35 21.17
CA PRO A 165 -10.93 9.60 21.35
C PRO A 165 -12.11 10.50 21.74
N GLY A 166 -13.20 10.43 20.95
CA GLY A 166 -14.42 11.21 21.19
C GLY A 166 -14.36 12.65 20.65
N GLU A 167 -13.24 13.10 20.08
CA GLU A 167 -13.10 14.42 19.47
C GLU A 167 -12.88 14.29 17.95
N THR A 168 -12.01 13.34 17.51
CA THR A 168 -11.74 13.07 16.09
C THR A 168 -12.43 11.79 15.63
N ASP A 169 -12.88 11.78 14.39
CA ASP A 169 -13.53 10.64 13.73
C ASP A 169 -12.54 9.78 12.90
N TYR A 170 -11.27 9.91 13.14
CA TYR A 170 -10.21 9.13 12.46
C TYR A 170 -9.20 8.58 13.47
N ASN A 171 -8.33 7.71 12.98
CA ASN A 171 -7.16 7.23 13.70
C ASN A 171 -5.89 7.75 13.01
N ALA A 172 -5.08 8.53 13.71
CA ALA A 172 -3.86 9.15 13.17
C ALA A 172 -2.70 8.17 13.14
N ILE A 173 -2.75 7.22 12.21
CA ILE A 173 -1.70 6.24 11.90
C ILE A 173 -1.62 6.00 10.39
N ASP A 174 -0.64 5.23 9.96
CA ASP A 174 -0.40 4.78 8.58
C ASP A 174 -0.26 5.96 7.60
N PRO A 175 0.73 6.84 7.78
CA PRO A 175 0.97 7.93 6.84
C PRO A 175 1.44 7.41 5.48
N GLY A 176 0.90 7.97 4.39
CA GLY A 176 1.39 7.81 3.03
C GLY A 176 1.47 9.18 2.38
N VAL A 177 2.65 9.63 1.96
CA VAL A 177 2.89 11.01 1.51
C VAL A 177 3.18 11.06 0.02
N ILE A 178 2.60 12.02 -0.67
CA ILE A 178 2.83 12.30 -2.08
C ILE A 178 3.01 13.79 -2.30
N THR A 179 3.82 14.15 -3.30
CA THR A 179 3.79 15.49 -3.91
C THR A 179 2.94 15.43 -5.17
N ASP A 180 1.93 16.28 -5.28
CA ASP A 180 1.05 16.32 -6.45
C ASP A 180 1.75 16.93 -7.68
N ALA A 181 1.02 16.97 -8.80
CA ALA A 181 1.54 17.48 -10.07
C ALA A 181 1.92 18.98 -10.03
N ASP A 182 1.38 19.73 -9.09
CA ASP A 182 1.65 21.16 -8.89
C ASP A 182 2.77 21.40 -7.86
N GLY A 183 3.31 20.34 -7.24
CA GLY A 183 4.37 20.40 -6.23
C GLY A 183 3.86 20.54 -4.80
N THR A 184 2.55 20.44 -4.56
CA THR A 184 1.96 20.49 -3.23
C THR A 184 2.07 19.11 -2.53
N PRO A 185 2.62 19.05 -1.30
CA PRO A 185 2.66 17.81 -0.55
C PRO A 185 1.30 17.48 0.11
N TRP A 186 0.93 16.21 0.08
CA TRP A 186 -0.28 15.68 0.68
C TRP A 186 0.04 14.44 1.50
N MET A 187 -0.66 14.25 2.61
CA MET A 187 -0.59 13.03 3.40
C MET A 187 -1.96 12.35 3.47
N ALA A 188 -2.03 11.13 2.93
CA ALA A 188 -3.11 10.21 3.23
C ALA A 188 -2.76 9.45 4.51
N PHE A 189 -3.74 9.20 5.39
CA PHE A 189 -3.53 8.48 6.64
C PHE A 189 -4.86 7.91 7.15
N GLY A 190 -4.80 6.99 8.08
CA GLY A 190 -6.00 6.51 8.76
C GLY A 190 -6.14 5.00 8.78
N SER A 191 -6.84 4.51 9.78
CA SER A 191 -7.13 3.11 10.03
C SER A 191 -8.45 2.99 10.75
N PHE A 192 -9.39 2.23 10.21
CA PHE A 192 -10.73 2.05 10.76
C PHE A 192 -11.48 3.40 10.96
N TRP A 193 -12.23 3.57 12.05
CA TRP A 193 -12.99 4.78 12.41
C TRP A 193 -13.63 5.48 11.21
N GLY A 194 -13.23 6.71 10.89
CA GLY A 194 -13.70 7.51 9.75
C GLY A 194 -13.07 7.13 8.40
N GLY A 195 -12.26 6.07 8.36
CA GLY A 195 -11.57 5.62 7.14
C GLY A 195 -10.31 6.42 6.84
N ILE A 196 -9.95 6.46 5.56
CA ILE A 196 -8.76 7.12 5.07
C ILE A 196 -9.01 8.61 4.88
N GLN A 197 -8.15 9.41 5.50
CA GLN A 197 -8.15 10.85 5.42
C GLN A 197 -7.04 11.35 4.51
N LEU A 198 -7.21 12.54 3.94
CA LEU A 198 -6.19 13.27 3.20
C LEU A 198 -6.07 14.67 3.79
N VAL A 199 -4.84 15.14 3.99
CA VAL A 199 -4.55 16.50 4.47
C VAL A 199 -3.43 17.11 3.66
N GLU A 200 -3.55 18.40 3.32
CA GLU A 200 -2.49 19.19 2.68
C GLU A 200 -1.37 19.45 3.68
N LEU A 201 -0.13 19.25 3.24
CA LEU A 201 1.08 19.57 4.00
C LEU A 201 1.75 20.82 3.40
N GLU A 202 2.79 21.28 4.06
CA GLU A 202 3.67 22.35 3.55
C GLU A 202 5.15 21.99 3.73
N TRP A 203 5.95 22.35 2.74
CA TRP A 203 7.39 22.30 2.84
C TRP A 203 7.98 23.60 3.41
N PRO A 204 9.12 23.58 4.13
CA PRO A 204 9.93 22.41 4.47
C PRO A 204 9.53 21.75 5.80
N SER A 205 8.41 22.12 6.41
CA SER A 205 8.02 21.56 7.71
C SER A 205 7.60 20.09 7.63
N GLY A 206 7.04 19.67 6.49
CA GLY A 206 6.41 18.37 6.31
C GLY A 206 5.17 18.18 7.19
N LYS A 207 4.55 19.27 7.65
CA LYS A 207 3.38 19.27 8.54
C LYS A 207 2.17 19.87 7.82
N PRO A 208 0.94 19.69 8.37
CA PRO A 208 -0.26 20.27 7.76
C PRO A 208 -0.11 21.78 7.52
N ALA A 209 -0.52 22.21 6.33
CA ALA A 209 -0.56 23.62 5.96
C ALA A 209 -1.49 24.39 6.89
N ASP A 210 -1.29 25.73 7.03
CA ASP A 210 -2.09 26.53 7.95
C ASP A 210 -3.58 26.51 7.57
N GLY A 211 -4.40 25.99 8.47
CA GLY A 211 -5.84 25.83 8.27
C GLY A 211 -6.27 24.63 7.46
N ALA A 212 -5.35 23.72 7.08
CA ALA A 212 -5.69 22.47 6.43
C ALA A 212 -6.43 21.54 7.39
N GLU A 213 -7.54 20.98 6.92
CA GLU A 213 -8.36 20.03 7.68
C GLU A 213 -8.42 18.69 6.94
N PRO A 214 -8.32 17.56 7.65
CA PRO A 214 -8.43 16.24 7.03
C PRO A 214 -9.80 16.03 6.37
N THR A 215 -9.79 15.41 5.17
CA THR A 215 -10.99 15.03 4.42
C THR A 215 -10.97 13.54 4.11
N THR A 216 -12.13 12.87 4.22
CA THR A 216 -12.23 11.43 3.94
C THR A 216 -12.17 11.17 2.43
N ILE A 217 -11.24 10.30 2.00
CA ILE A 217 -11.05 9.90 0.60
C ILE A 217 -11.35 8.42 0.34
N ALA A 218 -11.41 7.57 1.38
CA ALA A 218 -11.85 6.17 1.26
C ALA A 218 -12.44 5.67 2.59
N SER A 219 -13.42 4.77 2.50
CA SER A 219 -14.15 4.23 3.65
C SER A 219 -14.90 2.94 3.27
N ARG A 220 -15.11 2.05 4.24
CA ARG A 220 -16.01 0.89 4.10
C ARG A 220 -17.37 1.25 4.71
N ILE A 221 -18.44 0.90 4.00
CA ILE A 221 -19.81 1.14 4.49
C ILE A 221 -20.23 0.18 5.61
N SER A 222 -19.52 -0.93 5.75
CA SER A 222 -19.78 -1.96 6.77
C SER A 222 -18.91 -1.75 8.00
N PRO A 223 -19.49 -1.68 9.22
CA PRO A 223 -18.70 -1.69 10.45
C PRO A 223 -17.82 -2.95 10.56
N PRO A 224 -16.59 -2.83 11.07
CA PRO A 224 -16.01 -1.68 11.75
C PRO A 224 -15.23 -0.70 10.83
N ASN A 225 -15.55 -0.59 9.55
CA ASN A 225 -14.83 0.23 8.58
C ASN A 225 -13.37 -0.22 8.44
N ALA A 226 -13.17 -1.53 8.21
CA ALA A 226 -11.86 -2.16 8.16
C ALA A 226 -11.11 -1.78 6.87
N ILE A 227 -10.47 -0.62 6.88
CA ILE A 227 -9.63 -0.04 5.82
C ILE A 227 -8.49 0.74 6.48
N GLU A 228 -7.26 0.59 5.97
CA GLU A 228 -6.06 1.25 6.51
C GLU A 228 -4.90 1.26 5.50
N ALA A 229 -3.72 1.70 5.92
CA ALA A 229 -2.49 1.72 5.16
C ALA A 229 -2.66 2.36 3.75
N PRO A 230 -3.09 3.63 3.66
CA PRO A 230 -3.20 4.30 2.38
C PRO A 230 -1.82 4.56 1.77
N TYR A 231 -1.70 4.41 0.45
CA TYR A 231 -0.53 4.82 -0.30
C TYR A 231 -0.94 5.47 -1.62
N LEU A 232 -0.32 6.59 -1.98
CA LEU A 232 -0.68 7.34 -3.17
C LEU A 232 0.44 7.26 -4.22
N VAL A 233 0.05 7.04 -5.48
CA VAL A 233 0.95 7.03 -6.63
C VAL A 233 0.39 7.93 -7.73
N LEU A 234 1.22 8.83 -8.27
CA LEU A 234 0.89 9.60 -9.47
C LEU A 234 1.53 8.93 -10.70
N ARG A 235 0.70 8.56 -11.69
CA ARG A 235 1.13 8.00 -12.96
C ARG A 235 0.21 8.45 -14.10
N ASP A 236 0.77 8.96 -15.19
CA ASP A 236 0.03 9.33 -16.40
C ASP A 236 -1.22 10.21 -16.13
N ASP A 237 -1.08 11.26 -15.32
CA ASP A 237 -2.13 12.17 -14.86
C ASP A 237 -3.24 11.49 -14.03
N TRP A 238 -3.02 10.31 -13.47
CA TRP A 238 -3.89 9.64 -12.53
C TRP A 238 -3.21 9.48 -11.17
N TYR A 239 -3.94 9.82 -10.12
CA TYR A 239 -3.61 9.46 -8.75
C TYR A 239 -4.26 8.12 -8.44
N TYR A 240 -3.46 7.16 -7.97
CA TYR A 240 -3.90 5.85 -7.52
C TYR A 240 -3.81 5.80 -6.01
N LEU A 241 -4.93 5.51 -5.36
CA LEU A 241 -5.00 5.29 -3.91
C LEU A 241 -5.03 3.78 -3.65
N PHE A 242 -3.93 3.25 -3.16
CA PHE A 242 -3.83 1.89 -2.64
C PHE A 242 -4.26 1.89 -1.17
N VAL A 243 -4.98 0.87 -0.75
CA VAL A 243 -5.41 0.68 0.64
C VAL A 243 -5.35 -0.80 0.99
N SER A 244 -5.17 -1.09 2.27
CA SER A 244 -5.37 -2.42 2.83
C SER A 244 -6.74 -2.52 3.47
N ARG A 245 -7.40 -3.67 3.30
CA ARG A 245 -8.75 -3.95 3.80
C ARG A 245 -8.76 -5.16 4.71
N ASP A 246 -9.82 -5.24 5.51
CA ASP A 246 -10.10 -6.30 6.46
C ASP A 246 -9.08 -6.35 7.61
N PHE A 247 -8.58 -7.51 8.03
CA PHE A 247 -7.86 -7.61 9.30
C PHE A 247 -6.45 -8.18 9.13
N CYS A 248 -5.45 -7.41 9.53
CA CYS A 248 -4.08 -7.85 9.73
C CYS A 248 -3.88 -8.55 11.09
N CYS A 249 -2.62 -8.85 11.40
CA CYS A 249 -2.09 -9.08 12.75
C CYS A 249 -2.64 -10.34 13.46
N LYS A 250 -3.09 -11.35 12.68
CA LYS A 250 -3.62 -12.63 13.16
C LYS A 250 -2.86 -13.85 12.62
N GLY A 251 -1.63 -13.64 12.10
CA GLY A 251 -0.87 -14.71 11.44
C GLY A 251 -1.70 -15.34 10.31
N THR A 252 -1.81 -16.66 10.28
CA THR A 252 -2.58 -17.39 9.25
C THR A 252 -4.09 -17.17 9.28
N ASP A 253 -4.63 -16.52 10.32
CA ASP A 253 -6.05 -16.13 10.40
C ASP A 253 -6.29 -14.69 9.89
N SER A 254 -5.27 -14.02 9.35
CA SER A 254 -5.38 -12.70 8.76
C SER A 254 -6.21 -12.76 7.47
N THR A 255 -7.07 -11.76 7.28
CA THR A 255 -7.90 -11.60 6.08
C THR A 255 -7.52 -10.35 5.28
N TYR A 256 -6.37 -9.78 5.59
CA TYR A 256 -5.85 -8.58 4.97
C TYR A 256 -5.75 -8.75 3.46
N ASN A 257 -6.02 -7.70 2.72
CA ASN A 257 -5.96 -7.69 1.26
C ASN A 257 -5.80 -6.26 0.76
N MET A 258 -5.28 -6.08 -0.44
CA MET A 258 -5.07 -4.78 -1.05
C MET A 258 -6.13 -4.46 -2.09
N ALA A 259 -6.57 -3.21 -2.10
CA ALA A 259 -7.44 -2.66 -3.12
C ALA A 259 -6.93 -1.30 -3.60
N VAL A 260 -7.37 -0.89 -4.79
CA VAL A 260 -6.94 0.35 -5.43
C VAL A 260 -8.11 1.07 -6.09
N GLY A 261 -8.12 2.39 -5.98
CA GLY A 261 -8.96 3.27 -6.78
C GLY A 261 -8.13 4.36 -7.43
N ARG A 262 -8.69 5.06 -8.41
CA ARG A 262 -7.98 6.16 -9.08
C ARG A 262 -8.81 7.41 -9.24
N SER A 263 -8.13 8.56 -9.32
CA SER A 263 -8.72 9.88 -9.54
C SER A 263 -7.83 10.72 -10.46
N ARG A 264 -8.40 11.75 -11.09
CA ARG A 264 -7.63 12.81 -11.78
C ARG A 264 -7.19 13.93 -10.85
N ASP A 265 -7.73 13.96 -9.65
CA ASP A 265 -7.44 14.95 -8.63
C ASP A 265 -6.92 14.23 -7.37
N VAL A 266 -5.88 14.75 -6.74
CA VAL A 266 -5.33 14.17 -5.52
C VAL A 266 -6.34 14.13 -4.38
N THR A 267 -7.29 15.05 -4.38
CA THR A 267 -8.38 15.09 -3.40
C THR A 267 -9.55 14.15 -3.71
N GLY A 268 -9.48 13.42 -4.83
CA GLY A 268 -10.51 12.47 -5.25
C GLY A 268 -11.62 13.10 -6.13
N PRO A 269 -12.78 12.47 -6.30
CA PRO A 269 -13.11 11.16 -5.77
C PRO A 269 -12.28 10.02 -6.40
N TYR A 270 -11.83 9.09 -5.59
CA TYR A 270 -11.18 7.86 -6.06
C TYR A 270 -12.24 6.81 -6.38
N VAL A 271 -12.19 6.24 -7.57
CA VAL A 271 -13.16 5.24 -8.04
C VAL A 271 -12.47 3.97 -8.51
N ASP A 272 -13.17 2.83 -8.42
CA ASP A 272 -12.76 1.57 -9.01
C ASP A 272 -13.11 1.48 -10.51
N ARG A 273 -12.83 0.33 -11.16
CA ARG A 273 -13.16 0.08 -12.58
C ARG A 273 -14.65 0.22 -12.88
N SER A 274 -15.52 -0.08 -11.93
CA SER A 274 -16.97 0.04 -12.09
C SER A 274 -17.49 1.47 -11.92
N GLY A 275 -16.62 2.40 -11.47
CA GLY A 275 -16.98 3.76 -11.13
C GLY A 275 -17.52 3.91 -9.70
N THR A 276 -17.38 2.90 -8.84
CA THR A 276 -17.81 2.99 -7.45
C THR A 276 -16.77 3.80 -6.66
N ASP A 277 -17.24 4.81 -5.93
CA ASP A 277 -16.41 5.66 -5.08
C ASP A 277 -15.84 4.89 -3.90
N MET A 278 -14.55 5.08 -3.59
CA MET A 278 -13.89 4.42 -2.47
C MET A 278 -14.43 4.86 -1.10
N THR A 279 -15.12 5.99 -1.00
CA THR A 279 -15.86 6.38 0.22
C THR A 279 -17.16 5.58 0.39
N MET A 280 -17.57 4.83 -0.64
CA MET A 280 -18.78 4.01 -0.71
C MET A 280 -18.46 2.52 -0.91
N ASP A 281 -17.35 2.05 -0.31
CA ASP A 281 -16.86 0.66 -0.42
C ASP A 281 -16.30 0.28 -1.80
N GLY A 282 -16.08 1.26 -2.70
CA GLY A 282 -15.41 1.09 -3.98
C GLY A 282 -13.94 0.71 -3.81
N GLY A 283 -13.33 0.20 -4.87
CA GLY A 283 -11.90 -0.17 -4.96
C GLY A 283 -11.72 -1.54 -5.62
N GLU A 284 -10.88 -1.54 -6.65
CA GLU A 284 -10.51 -2.74 -7.39
C GLU A 284 -9.62 -3.64 -6.53
N GLN A 285 -9.91 -4.94 -6.48
CA GLN A 285 -9.07 -5.91 -5.77
C GLN A 285 -7.72 -6.03 -6.47
N LEU A 286 -6.63 -5.69 -5.77
CA LEU A 286 -5.27 -5.77 -6.31
C LEU A 286 -4.59 -7.08 -5.93
N LEU A 287 -4.63 -7.45 -4.65
CA LEU A 287 -3.97 -8.65 -4.13
C LEU A 287 -4.72 -9.18 -2.91
N THR A 288 -4.81 -10.51 -2.82
CA THR A 288 -5.43 -11.22 -1.70
C THR A 288 -4.59 -12.43 -1.31
N SER A 289 -4.98 -13.14 -0.26
CA SER A 289 -4.30 -14.38 0.16
C SER A 289 -4.27 -15.41 -0.96
N MET A 290 -3.11 -16.05 -1.16
CA MET A 290 -2.90 -17.06 -2.19
C MET A 290 -1.81 -18.04 -1.74
N GLY A 291 -2.13 -19.34 -1.71
CA GLY A 291 -1.21 -20.36 -1.23
C GLY A 291 -0.73 -20.08 0.21
N ASP A 292 0.58 -20.05 0.40
CA ASP A 292 1.20 -19.74 1.70
C ASP A 292 1.28 -18.25 2.02
N MET A 293 0.99 -17.38 1.04
CA MET A 293 0.91 -15.92 1.24
C MET A 293 -0.47 -15.56 1.80
N VAL A 294 -0.56 -15.31 3.10
CA VAL A 294 -1.81 -14.97 3.80
C VAL A 294 -1.81 -13.50 4.18
N GLY A 295 -2.92 -12.82 3.91
CA GLY A 295 -3.15 -11.46 4.36
C GLY A 295 -2.12 -10.43 3.88
N PRO A 296 -1.87 -10.29 2.54
CA PRO A 296 -0.95 -9.29 2.03
C PRO A 296 -1.49 -7.88 2.24
N GLY A 297 -0.65 -6.93 2.69
CA GLY A 297 -1.03 -5.55 2.90
C GLY A 297 0.07 -4.69 3.51
N GLY A 298 -0.26 -3.48 3.97
CA GLY A 298 0.68 -2.50 4.50
C GLY A 298 1.72 -2.10 3.44
N GLN A 299 1.23 -1.73 2.26
CA GLN A 299 2.02 -1.56 1.04
C GLN A 299 2.66 -0.18 0.90
N SER A 300 3.78 -0.13 0.19
CA SER A 300 4.39 1.06 -0.38
C SER A 300 4.82 0.84 -1.84
N VAL A 301 5.03 1.91 -2.58
CA VAL A 301 5.47 1.85 -3.98
C VAL A 301 6.65 2.80 -4.19
N SER A 302 7.76 2.28 -4.72
CA SER A 302 8.94 3.07 -5.05
C SER A 302 9.49 2.67 -6.41
N GLN A 303 9.67 3.63 -7.31
CA GLN A 303 10.23 3.44 -8.66
C GLN A 303 9.67 2.20 -9.40
N GLY A 304 8.34 2.00 -9.35
CA GLY A 304 7.68 0.90 -10.04
C GLY A 304 7.76 -0.46 -9.33
N HIS A 305 8.21 -0.49 -8.08
CA HIS A 305 8.18 -1.68 -7.22
C HIS A 305 7.15 -1.52 -6.11
N LEU A 306 6.31 -2.53 -5.94
CA LEU A 306 5.33 -2.66 -4.85
C LEU A 306 5.94 -3.51 -3.74
N ALA A 307 6.19 -2.92 -2.58
CA ALA A 307 6.58 -3.64 -1.37
C ALA A 307 5.38 -3.81 -0.44
N PHE A 308 5.27 -4.95 0.22
CA PHE A 308 4.22 -5.23 1.19
C PHE A 308 4.66 -6.32 2.17
N HIS A 309 3.93 -6.50 3.25
CA HIS A 309 4.09 -7.67 4.10
C HIS A 309 2.97 -8.68 3.87
N TYR A 310 3.23 -9.93 4.21
CA TYR A 310 2.25 -11.01 4.28
C TYR A 310 2.59 -11.95 5.43
N TYR A 311 1.66 -12.83 5.82
CA TYR A 311 1.88 -13.86 6.84
C TYR A 311 2.15 -15.19 6.15
N ASP A 312 3.36 -15.72 6.31
CA ASP A 312 3.83 -16.96 5.68
C ASP A 312 3.25 -18.18 6.39
N ALA A 313 2.27 -18.86 5.78
CA ALA A 313 1.66 -20.04 6.36
C ALA A 313 2.65 -21.21 6.51
N ALA A 314 3.63 -21.33 5.61
CA ALA A 314 4.69 -22.35 5.72
C ALA A 314 5.64 -22.06 6.90
N ALA A 315 5.73 -20.80 7.35
CA ALA A 315 6.49 -20.38 8.52
C ALA A 315 5.60 -20.16 9.77
N GLY A 316 4.40 -20.71 9.79
CA GLY A 316 3.49 -20.63 10.95
C GLY A 316 2.85 -19.25 11.14
N GLY A 317 2.75 -18.46 10.09
CA GLY A 317 2.14 -17.14 10.10
C GLY A 317 3.10 -16.02 10.54
N ASP A 318 4.41 -16.27 10.48
CA ASP A 318 5.41 -15.21 10.62
C ASP A 318 5.33 -14.24 9.46
N PHE A 319 5.47 -12.94 9.69
CA PHE A 319 5.32 -11.96 8.63
C PHE A 319 6.63 -11.77 7.85
N ARG A 320 6.50 -11.55 6.53
CA ARG A 320 7.57 -11.47 5.55
C ARG A 320 7.40 -10.27 4.64
N LEU A 321 8.53 -9.71 4.22
CA LEU A 321 8.60 -8.77 3.11
C LEU A 321 8.39 -9.51 1.79
N GLU A 322 7.61 -8.92 0.92
CA GLU A 322 7.52 -9.24 -0.51
C GLU A 322 7.72 -7.97 -1.32
N ILE A 323 8.42 -8.09 -2.46
CA ILE A 323 8.58 -6.99 -3.42
C ILE A 323 8.28 -7.53 -4.81
N ARG A 324 7.43 -6.81 -5.55
CA ARG A 324 7.06 -7.12 -6.93
C ARG A 324 7.23 -5.91 -7.82
N GLU A 325 7.57 -6.12 -9.08
CA GLU A 325 7.39 -5.10 -10.10
C GLU A 325 5.89 -4.78 -10.20
N LEU A 326 5.53 -3.52 -10.11
CA LEU A 326 4.15 -3.07 -10.28
C LEU A 326 3.87 -2.94 -11.78
N ALA A 327 3.27 -3.96 -12.35
CA ALA A 327 2.82 -3.96 -13.74
C ALA A 327 1.52 -3.16 -13.91
N TRP A 328 1.18 -2.83 -15.17
CA TRP A 328 -0.02 -2.07 -15.51
C TRP A 328 -0.69 -2.72 -16.73
N ASP A 329 -2.00 -2.87 -16.67
CA ASP A 329 -2.76 -3.38 -17.80
C ASP A 329 -3.04 -2.31 -18.86
N ASP A 330 -3.66 -2.71 -19.98
CA ASP A 330 -3.97 -1.82 -21.11
C ASP A 330 -4.94 -0.69 -20.76
N GLU A 331 -5.72 -0.81 -19.69
CA GLU A 331 -6.62 0.22 -19.18
C GLU A 331 -5.94 1.14 -18.15
N GLY A 332 -4.64 0.92 -17.88
CA GLY A 332 -3.84 1.68 -16.93
C GLY A 332 -4.16 1.37 -15.47
N TRP A 333 -4.57 0.15 -15.15
CA TRP A 333 -4.72 -0.30 -13.76
C TRP A 333 -3.51 -1.12 -13.31
N PRO A 334 -3.12 -1.03 -12.03
CA PRO A 334 -1.99 -1.78 -11.51
C PRO A 334 -2.29 -3.28 -11.43
N VAL A 335 -1.26 -4.08 -11.64
CA VAL A 335 -1.27 -5.54 -11.54
C VAL A 335 -0.14 -5.98 -10.60
N ALA A 336 -0.48 -6.70 -9.53
CA ALA A 336 0.46 -7.18 -8.52
C ALA A 336 0.54 -8.72 -8.45
N THR A 337 -0.45 -9.45 -9.01
CA THR A 337 -0.46 -10.91 -9.04
C THR A 337 0.51 -11.44 -10.09
N THR A 338 1.40 -12.35 -9.73
CA THR A 338 2.32 -12.99 -10.66
C THR A 338 1.56 -13.95 -11.60
N ARG A 339 2.18 -14.30 -12.76
CA ARG A 339 1.60 -15.26 -13.70
C ARG A 339 1.41 -16.63 -13.07
N GLU A 340 2.35 -17.09 -12.26
CA GLU A 340 2.26 -18.38 -11.56
C GLU A 340 1.07 -18.43 -10.60
N GLU A 341 0.81 -17.31 -9.90
CA GLU A 341 -0.35 -17.18 -9.00
C GLU A 341 -1.66 -17.13 -9.77
N GLN A 342 -1.71 -16.46 -10.92
CA GLN A 342 -2.88 -16.44 -11.80
C GLN A 342 -3.23 -17.84 -12.32
N ASP A 343 -2.21 -18.60 -12.76
CA ASP A 343 -2.38 -19.95 -13.26
C ASP A 343 -2.86 -20.90 -12.15
N ALA A 344 -2.29 -20.80 -10.95
CA ALA A 344 -2.70 -21.60 -9.79
C ALA A 344 -4.16 -21.28 -9.37
N ALA A 345 -4.57 -20.03 -9.42
CA ALA A 345 -5.95 -19.65 -9.12
C ALA A 345 -6.94 -20.24 -10.13
N ARG A 346 -6.62 -20.21 -11.44
CA ARG A 346 -7.44 -20.84 -12.48
C ARG A 346 -7.58 -22.35 -12.31
N GLU A 347 -6.49 -23.06 -12.02
CA GLU A 347 -6.52 -24.49 -11.78
C GLU A 347 -7.39 -24.88 -10.57
N ALA A 348 -7.42 -24.01 -9.53
CA ALA A 348 -8.24 -24.24 -8.34
C ALA A 348 -9.75 -24.01 -8.58
N GLU A 349 -10.13 -23.19 -9.55
CA GLU A 349 -11.54 -22.95 -9.95
C GLU A 349 -12.10 -24.05 -10.85
N GLU A 350 -11.24 -24.76 -11.60
CA GLU A 350 -11.64 -25.83 -12.52
C GLU A 350 -11.75 -27.22 -11.87
N GLY A 351 -11.23 -27.41 -10.63
CA GLY A 351 -11.20 -28.69 -9.89
C GLY A 351 -12.28 -28.81 -8.82
#